data_6c048ace75201f31aacc46318c7a1330
#
_entry.id   6c048ace75201f31aacc46318c7a1330
#
_cell.length_a   1.000
_cell.length_b   1.000
_cell.length_c   1.000
_cell.angle_alpha   90.00
_cell.angle_beta   90.00
_cell.angle_gamma   90.00
#
_symmetry.space_group_name_H-M   'P 1'
#
loop_
_entity.id
_entity.type
_entity.pdbx_description
1 polymer ?
#
loop_
_entity_poly.entity_id
_entity_poly.type
_entity_poly.pdbx_seq_one_letter_code
_entity_poly.pdbx_strand_id
1 'polypeptide(L)'
;MFTHGWGKLFYSGSWFLLAIWFIWGEIKLQEIVNGLINTKMYNSPGISIALISITVGLGFKLSPAPFHQWTPDVYEGVWFVRQIPTSISISEKEARNPLFDSDSPTPVVAFLSVTSKVAASASATRILDIPFYFSSNEWHLLLEILAILSMILGNLLAITQTSMKRMLAYSSIGQIGYVIIGIIVGDSNDGYASMITYMLFYISMNLGTFACIVLFGLRTRTDNIGDYAGLYTKDPFLAPSLALCLLSLGGLPPLAGFFGKLYLFWCGWQAGLYFLVSIGLLTSVLSIYYYLKIIKLLMTGRNQEITPYVRNYRRSPLRSNNSIELSMTVCVIASTIPGISMNPILAIAQDTLF
;
A
#
# COMPACT_ATOMS: atom_id res chain seq x y z
N MET A 1 -23.14 -11.92 -4.90
CA MET A 1 -22.99 -12.50 -6.25
C MET A 1 -22.82 -11.43 -7.35
N PHE A 2 -23.28 -10.20 -7.15
CA PHE A 2 -23.15 -9.10 -8.14
C PHE A 2 -21.78 -8.40 -8.16
N THR A 3 -20.99 -8.44 -7.10
CA THR A 3 -19.69 -7.76 -6.99
C THR A 3 -18.53 -8.47 -7.72
N HIS A 4 -18.64 -9.77 -7.98
CA HIS A 4 -17.58 -10.55 -8.63
C HIS A 4 -17.49 -10.38 -10.16
N GLY A 5 -18.58 -10.00 -10.81
CA GLY A 5 -18.61 -9.82 -12.29
C GLY A 5 -17.95 -8.51 -12.72
N TRP A 6 -18.20 -7.44 -12.01
CA TRP A 6 -17.69 -6.10 -12.32
C TRP A 6 -16.20 -5.95 -12.04
N GLY A 7 -15.69 -6.61 -11.00
CA GLY A 7 -14.26 -6.60 -10.69
C GLY A 7 -13.39 -7.18 -11.83
N LYS A 8 -13.82 -8.26 -12.47
CA LYS A 8 -13.09 -8.86 -13.60
C LYS A 8 -13.09 -8.00 -14.87
N LEU A 9 -14.18 -7.28 -15.11
CA LEU A 9 -14.30 -6.35 -16.25
C LEU A 9 -13.41 -5.12 -16.06
N PHE A 10 -13.30 -4.60 -14.85
CA PHE A 10 -12.41 -3.47 -14.52
C PHE A 10 -10.94 -3.90 -14.32
N TYR A 11 -10.68 -5.18 -14.05
CA TYR A 11 -9.32 -5.73 -13.89
C TYR A 11 -8.53 -5.80 -15.20
N SER A 12 -9.21 -5.91 -16.34
CA SER A 12 -8.54 -5.79 -17.61
C SER A 12 -8.35 -4.30 -17.90
N GLY A 13 -7.11 -3.86 -17.96
CA GLY A 13 -6.76 -2.49 -18.39
C GLY A 13 -7.27 -2.11 -19.78
N SER A 14 -8.07 -2.99 -20.39
CA SER A 14 -8.71 -2.83 -21.68
C SER A 14 -9.72 -1.68 -21.71
N TRP A 15 -10.46 -1.42 -20.62
CA TRP A 15 -11.39 -0.27 -20.56
C TRP A 15 -10.68 1.07 -20.61
N PHE A 16 -9.51 1.14 -19.98
CA PHE A 16 -8.66 2.31 -20.03
C PHE A 16 -8.14 2.58 -21.44
N LEU A 17 -7.61 1.54 -22.10
CA LEU A 17 -7.16 1.61 -23.48
C LEU A 17 -8.33 1.83 -24.46
N LEU A 18 -9.50 1.23 -24.18
CA LEU A 18 -10.72 1.43 -24.96
C LEU A 18 -11.27 2.85 -24.82
N ALA A 19 -11.25 3.45 -23.64
CA ALA A 19 -11.69 4.84 -23.44
C ALA A 19 -10.78 5.82 -24.20
N ILE A 20 -9.47 5.61 -24.18
CA ILE A 20 -8.50 6.41 -24.94
C ILE A 20 -8.70 6.16 -26.46
N TRP A 21 -8.81 4.89 -26.87
CA TRP A 21 -8.98 4.54 -28.29
C TRP A 21 -10.31 5.02 -28.86
N PHE A 22 -11.41 4.92 -28.09
CA PHE A 22 -12.73 5.34 -28.52
C PHE A 22 -12.83 6.86 -28.73
N ILE A 23 -12.04 7.64 -27.97
CA ILE A 23 -12.05 9.11 -28.03
C ILE A 23 -11.08 9.64 -29.09
N TRP A 24 -9.93 8.98 -29.30
CA TRP A 24 -8.82 9.53 -30.07
C TRP A 24 -8.28 8.63 -31.20
N GLY A 25 -8.63 7.35 -31.23
CA GLY A 25 -8.14 6.41 -32.25
C GLY A 25 -6.65 6.08 -32.15
N GLU A 26 -5.90 6.69 -31.20
CA GLU A 26 -4.47 6.54 -31.05
C GLU A 26 -4.06 6.26 -29.59
N ILE A 27 -2.95 5.53 -29.39
CA ILE A 27 -2.50 5.07 -28.07
C ILE A 27 -1.28 5.87 -27.58
N LYS A 28 -0.62 6.63 -28.47
CA LYS A 28 0.56 7.42 -28.10
C LYS A 28 0.15 8.70 -27.41
N LEU A 29 0.59 8.87 -26.15
CA LEU A 29 0.25 10.03 -25.32
C LEU A 29 0.56 11.37 -26.01
N GLN A 30 1.68 11.46 -26.72
CA GLN A 30 2.09 12.67 -27.43
C GLN A 30 1.15 13.03 -28.59
N GLU A 31 0.64 12.04 -29.29
CA GLU A 31 -0.29 12.24 -30.40
C GLU A 31 -1.67 12.66 -29.92
N ILE A 32 -2.08 12.19 -28.74
CA ILE A 32 -3.28 12.65 -28.04
C ILE A 32 -3.18 14.13 -27.70
N VAL A 33 -2.06 14.58 -27.16
CA VAL A 33 -1.81 16.01 -26.85
C VAL A 33 -1.88 16.85 -28.10
N ASN A 34 -1.21 16.42 -29.19
CA ASN A 34 -1.22 17.15 -30.47
C ASN A 34 -2.65 17.19 -31.07
N GLY A 35 -3.41 16.12 -30.96
CA GLY A 35 -4.80 16.09 -31.37
C GLY A 35 -5.68 17.08 -30.58
N LEU A 36 -5.52 17.12 -29.25
CA LEU A 36 -6.22 18.06 -28.37
C LEU A 36 -5.92 19.52 -28.70
N ILE A 37 -4.66 19.85 -28.96
CA ILE A 37 -4.22 21.19 -29.32
C ILE A 37 -4.80 21.61 -30.69
N ASN A 38 -4.69 20.73 -31.68
CA ASN A 38 -5.12 20.99 -33.05
C ASN A 38 -6.65 21.18 -33.16
N THR A 39 -7.41 20.40 -32.41
CA THR A 39 -8.88 20.44 -32.45
C THR A 39 -9.49 21.47 -31.50
N LYS A 40 -8.69 22.09 -30.60
CA LYS A 40 -9.14 22.99 -29.53
C LYS A 40 -10.28 22.44 -28.68
N MET A 41 -10.39 21.11 -28.56
CA MET A 41 -11.48 20.42 -27.86
C MET A 41 -11.20 20.17 -26.38
N TYR A 42 -10.18 20.79 -25.79
CA TYR A 42 -9.79 20.59 -24.39
C TYR A 42 -10.89 20.94 -23.35
N ASN A 43 -11.89 21.74 -23.70
CA ASN A 43 -13.05 22.05 -22.86
C ASN A 43 -14.32 21.26 -23.26
N SER A 44 -14.19 20.19 -24.03
CA SER A 44 -15.35 19.40 -24.43
C SER A 44 -15.80 18.46 -23.31
N PRO A 45 -17.12 18.22 -23.13
CA PRO A 45 -17.62 17.30 -22.11
C PRO A 45 -17.12 15.85 -22.30
N GLY A 46 -16.69 15.50 -23.52
CA GLY A 46 -16.08 14.22 -23.82
C GLY A 46 -14.77 13.99 -23.07
N ILE A 47 -13.95 15.04 -22.89
CA ILE A 47 -12.68 14.96 -22.16
C ILE A 47 -12.91 14.79 -20.67
N SER A 48 -13.88 15.48 -20.08
CA SER A 48 -14.23 15.29 -18.66
C SER A 48 -14.72 13.85 -18.40
N ILE A 49 -15.49 13.25 -19.30
CA ILE A 49 -15.91 11.84 -19.21
C ILE A 49 -14.71 10.90 -19.32
N ALA A 50 -13.79 11.16 -20.26
CA ALA A 50 -12.57 10.37 -20.41
C ALA A 50 -11.70 10.44 -19.15
N LEU A 51 -11.52 11.63 -18.60
CA LEU A 51 -10.75 11.86 -17.38
C LEU A 51 -11.36 11.11 -16.19
N ILE A 52 -12.67 11.16 -16.00
CA ILE A 52 -13.35 10.39 -14.95
C ILE A 52 -13.14 8.89 -15.16
N SER A 53 -13.27 8.38 -16.38
CA SER A 53 -13.09 6.95 -16.68
C SER A 53 -11.67 6.49 -16.39
N ILE A 54 -10.67 7.30 -16.72
CA ILE A 54 -9.25 7.04 -16.46
C ILE A 54 -8.97 7.07 -14.95
N THR A 55 -9.47 8.08 -14.25
CA THR A 55 -9.28 8.18 -12.78
C THR A 55 -9.96 7.04 -12.04
N VAL A 56 -11.11 6.57 -12.50
CA VAL A 56 -11.76 5.35 -11.96
C VAL A 56 -10.88 4.13 -12.21
N GLY A 57 -10.34 3.94 -13.41
CA GLY A 57 -9.45 2.81 -13.75
C GLY A 57 -8.16 2.79 -12.92
N LEU A 58 -7.51 3.95 -12.74
CA LEU A 58 -6.37 4.13 -11.86
C LEU A 58 -6.77 3.92 -10.39
N GLY A 59 -7.95 4.39 -10.00
CA GLY A 59 -8.52 4.21 -8.67
C GLY A 59 -8.66 2.73 -8.29
N PHE A 60 -9.14 1.88 -9.19
CA PHE A 60 -9.18 0.45 -8.92
C PHE A 60 -7.79 -0.18 -8.76
N LYS A 61 -6.77 0.34 -9.40
CA LYS A 61 -5.38 -0.15 -9.26
C LYS A 61 -4.69 0.35 -8.00
N LEU A 62 -4.81 1.65 -7.70
CA LEU A 62 -4.25 2.28 -6.50
C LEU A 62 -5.03 1.93 -5.24
N SER A 63 -6.32 1.58 -5.39
CA SER A 63 -7.25 1.32 -4.29
C SER A 63 -7.47 2.47 -3.29
N PRO A 64 -7.58 3.76 -3.72
CA PRO A 64 -8.07 4.80 -2.83
C PRO A 64 -9.56 4.57 -2.51
N ALA A 65 -10.04 5.14 -1.42
CA ALA A 65 -11.49 5.15 -1.18
C ALA A 65 -12.18 6.06 -2.25
N PRO A 66 -13.32 5.65 -2.85
CA PRO A 66 -14.20 4.51 -2.49
C PRO A 66 -13.85 3.17 -3.16
N PHE A 67 -12.83 3.09 -4.01
CA PHE A 67 -12.49 1.91 -4.82
C PHE A 67 -11.72 0.82 -4.05
N HIS A 68 -11.65 0.91 -2.72
CA HIS A 68 -10.79 0.10 -1.85
C HIS A 68 -11.37 -1.24 -1.38
N GLN A 69 -12.67 -1.51 -1.61
CA GLN A 69 -13.37 -2.65 -0.99
C GLN A 69 -12.74 -4.02 -1.26
N TRP A 70 -12.10 -4.19 -2.42
CA TRP A 70 -11.46 -5.44 -2.81
C TRP A 70 -10.12 -5.69 -2.09
N THR A 71 -9.44 -4.64 -1.60
CA THR A 71 -8.08 -4.73 -1.07
C THR A 71 -7.99 -5.53 0.23
N PRO A 72 -8.83 -5.31 1.24
CA PRO A 72 -8.80 -6.11 2.47
C PRO A 72 -9.08 -7.59 2.23
N ASP A 73 -10.02 -7.90 1.32
CA ASP A 73 -10.39 -9.27 0.99
C ASP A 73 -9.27 -10.01 0.25
N VAL A 74 -8.52 -9.29 -0.62
CA VAL A 74 -7.34 -9.86 -1.29
C VAL A 74 -6.19 -10.10 -0.31
N TYR A 75 -6.02 -9.24 0.71
CA TYR A 75 -4.96 -9.41 1.70
C TYR A 75 -5.26 -10.52 2.69
N GLU A 76 -6.53 -10.74 3.04
CA GLU A 76 -6.93 -11.80 3.97
C GLU A 76 -7.01 -13.16 3.30
N GLY A 77 -7.49 -13.23 2.09
CA GLY A 77 -7.56 -14.48 1.34
C GLY A 77 -8.45 -14.37 0.11
N VAL A 78 -7.89 -14.38 -1.07
CA VAL A 78 -8.64 -14.74 -2.27
C VAL A 78 -8.69 -16.24 -2.34
N TRP A 79 -9.88 -16.79 -2.43
CA TRP A 79 -10.12 -18.15 -2.86
C TRP A 79 -9.48 -18.34 -4.25
N PHE A 80 -8.21 -18.67 -4.31
CA PHE A 80 -7.69 -19.40 -5.44
C PHE A 80 -8.33 -20.78 -5.35
N VAL A 81 -9.33 -21.03 -6.18
CA VAL A 81 -9.78 -22.37 -6.49
C VAL A 81 -8.54 -23.13 -6.96
N ARG A 82 -7.86 -23.76 -6.01
CA ARG A 82 -6.82 -24.72 -6.30
C ARG A 82 -7.59 -25.85 -6.98
N GLN A 83 -7.47 -25.94 -8.29
CA GLN A 83 -7.77 -27.18 -8.98
C GLN A 83 -6.79 -28.21 -8.44
N ILE A 84 -7.18 -28.83 -7.34
CA ILE A 84 -6.53 -30.04 -6.86
C ILE A 84 -6.81 -31.06 -7.95
N PRO A 85 -5.78 -31.62 -8.60
CA PRO A 85 -6.02 -32.75 -9.49
C PRO A 85 -6.67 -33.84 -8.64
N THR A 86 -7.89 -34.21 -8.98
CA THR A 86 -8.77 -35.19 -8.31
C THR A 86 -8.19 -36.62 -8.25
N SER A 87 -6.90 -36.80 -8.48
CA SER A 87 -6.22 -38.08 -8.49
C SER A 87 -5.53 -38.48 -7.17
N ILE A 88 -5.55 -37.63 -6.14
CA ILE A 88 -5.01 -38.00 -4.82
C ILE A 88 -6.18 -38.11 -3.87
N SER A 89 -6.56 -39.36 -3.54
CA SER A 89 -7.50 -39.69 -2.47
C SER A 89 -6.87 -39.31 -1.11
N ILE A 90 -7.03 -38.05 -0.72
CA ILE A 90 -6.68 -37.58 0.61
C ILE A 90 -7.75 -38.08 1.56
N SER A 91 -7.35 -38.83 2.62
CA SER A 91 -8.29 -39.35 3.60
C SER A 91 -9.07 -38.19 4.23
N GLU A 92 -10.39 -38.38 4.50
CA GLU A 92 -11.27 -37.35 5.09
C GLU A 92 -10.75 -36.74 6.40
N LYS A 93 -9.79 -37.39 7.08
CA LYS A 93 -9.12 -36.87 8.27
C LYS A 93 -8.08 -35.80 7.99
N GLU A 94 -7.45 -35.79 6.83
CA GLU A 94 -6.50 -34.76 6.40
C GLU A 94 -7.22 -33.54 5.79
N ALA A 95 -8.43 -33.73 5.24
CA ALA A 95 -9.27 -32.64 4.74
C ALA A 95 -9.83 -31.72 5.85
N ARG A 96 -9.82 -32.16 7.11
CA ARG A 96 -10.18 -31.34 8.28
C ARG A 96 -9.00 -30.67 8.97
N ASN A 97 -7.78 -30.78 8.43
CA ASN A 97 -6.68 -29.98 8.93
C ASN A 97 -6.88 -28.52 8.48
N PRO A 98 -6.96 -27.56 9.41
CA PRO A 98 -7.07 -26.11 9.08
C PRO A 98 -5.86 -25.59 8.31
N LEU A 99 -4.90 -26.44 7.97
CA LEU A 99 -3.79 -26.19 7.06
C LEU A 99 -4.21 -25.98 5.60
N PHE A 100 -5.43 -26.37 5.21
CA PHE A 100 -5.96 -26.26 3.85
C PHE A 100 -7.02 -25.16 3.69
N ASP A 101 -7.43 -24.52 4.76
CA ASP A 101 -8.23 -23.29 4.67
C ASP A 101 -7.29 -22.18 4.16
N SER A 102 -7.35 -22.05 2.89
CA SER A 102 -6.55 -21.33 1.93
C SER A 102 -6.60 -19.83 2.15
N ASP A 103 -5.85 -19.34 3.09
CA ASP A 103 -5.42 -17.95 3.08
C ASP A 103 -4.42 -17.76 1.93
N SER A 104 -4.55 -16.68 1.17
CA SER A 104 -3.55 -16.33 0.16
C SER A 104 -2.15 -16.37 0.79
N PRO A 105 -1.16 -17.06 0.19
CA PRO A 105 0.16 -17.12 0.80
C PRO A 105 0.68 -15.70 1.00
N THR A 106 1.03 -15.38 2.23
CA THR A 106 1.44 -14.03 2.66
C THR A 106 2.52 -13.38 1.76
N PRO A 107 3.48 -14.13 1.17
CA PRO A 107 4.44 -13.57 0.22
C PRO A 107 3.80 -13.03 -1.06
N VAL A 108 2.72 -13.64 -1.56
CA VAL A 108 1.99 -13.16 -2.74
C VAL A 108 1.26 -11.86 -2.41
N VAL A 109 0.66 -11.78 -1.21
CA VAL A 109 0.02 -10.56 -0.71
C VAL A 109 1.04 -9.43 -0.59
N ALA A 110 2.22 -9.70 -0.04
CA ALA A 110 3.32 -8.73 0.06
C ALA A 110 3.73 -8.19 -1.31
N PHE A 111 3.91 -9.07 -2.30
CA PHE A 111 4.26 -8.68 -3.66
C PHE A 111 3.17 -7.82 -4.31
N LEU A 112 1.91 -8.25 -4.25
CA LEU A 112 0.78 -7.49 -4.82
C LEU A 112 0.58 -6.14 -4.13
N SER A 113 0.78 -6.08 -2.81
CA SER A 113 0.58 -4.83 -2.04
C SER A 113 1.55 -3.72 -2.41
N VAL A 114 2.74 -4.08 -2.87
CA VAL A 114 3.82 -3.13 -3.16
C VAL A 114 3.91 -2.86 -4.66
N THR A 115 4.13 -3.90 -5.48
CA THR A 115 4.44 -3.74 -6.91
C THR A 115 3.31 -3.11 -7.71
N SER A 116 2.06 -3.53 -7.44
CA SER A 116 0.90 -2.98 -8.15
C SER A 116 0.70 -1.49 -7.88
N LYS A 117 0.97 -1.04 -6.64
CA LYS A 117 0.81 0.36 -6.24
C LYS A 117 1.89 1.25 -6.81
N VAL A 118 3.15 0.77 -6.80
CA VAL A 118 4.27 1.50 -7.43
C VAL A 118 4.04 1.67 -8.93
N ALA A 119 3.67 0.60 -9.63
CA ALA A 119 3.38 0.66 -11.05
C ALA A 119 2.19 1.58 -11.37
N ALA A 120 1.13 1.53 -10.55
CA ALA A 120 -0.05 2.36 -10.73
C ALA A 120 0.22 3.85 -10.42
N SER A 121 1.05 4.17 -9.41
CA SER A 121 1.45 5.56 -9.14
C SER A 121 2.30 6.14 -10.26
N ALA A 122 3.29 5.38 -10.77
CA ALA A 122 4.12 5.79 -11.89
C ALA A 122 3.31 5.97 -13.19
N SER A 123 2.31 5.11 -13.44
CA SER A 123 1.42 5.28 -14.59
C SER A 123 0.48 6.47 -14.43
N ALA A 124 0.01 6.73 -13.20
CA ALA A 124 -0.87 7.86 -12.91
C ALA A 124 -0.19 9.20 -13.21
N THR A 125 1.06 9.39 -12.81
CA THR A 125 1.80 10.63 -13.10
C THR A 125 1.90 10.89 -14.61
N ARG A 126 2.27 9.88 -15.40
CA ARG A 126 2.41 10.02 -16.86
C ARG A 126 1.09 10.29 -17.57
N ILE A 127 0.02 9.62 -17.12
CA ILE A 127 -1.28 9.69 -17.82
C ILE A 127 -2.04 10.97 -17.46
N LEU A 128 -1.93 11.44 -16.23
CA LEU A 128 -2.65 12.64 -15.81
C LEU A 128 -1.92 13.92 -16.24
N ASP A 129 -0.59 13.94 -16.17
CA ASP A 129 0.18 15.14 -16.44
C ASP A 129 0.33 15.42 -17.93
N ILE A 130 0.61 14.42 -18.77
CA ILE A 130 0.88 14.63 -20.19
C ILE A 130 -0.38 14.99 -20.98
N PRO A 131 -1.43 14.14 -21.08
CA PRO A 131 -2.60 14.43 -21.91
C PRO A 131 -3.55 15.46 -21.31
N PHE A 132 -3.66 15.55 -19.98
CA PHE A 132 -4.64 16.37 -19.29
C PHE A 132 -4.07 17.63 -18.66
N TYR A 133 -2.93 18.08 -19.11
CA TYR A 133 -2.31 19.32 -18.65
C TYR A 133 -3.28 20.52 -18.71
N PHE A 134 -4.10 20.62 -19.75
CA PHE A 134 -5.06 21.71 -19.92
C PHE A 134 -6.30 21.61 -19.01
N SER A 135 -6.59 20.44 -18.46
CA SER A 135 -7.71 20.20 -17.53
C SER A 135 -7.22 19.99 -16.09
N SER A 136 -6.07 20.58 -15.74
CA SER A 136 -5.41 20.37 -14.45
C SER A 136 -6.33 20.61 -13.25
N ASN A 137 -7.12 21.66 -13.26
CA ASN A 137 -8.01 22.00 -12.14
C ASN A 137 -9.09 20.93 -11.85
N GLU A 138 -9.61 20.27 -12.90
CA GLU A 138 -10.66 19.26 -12.73
C GLU A 138 -10.13 17.97 -12.11
N TRP A 139 -9.02 17.45 -12.62
CA TRP A 139 -8.47 16.20 -12.08
C TRP A 139 -7.75 16.40 -10.74
N HIS A 140 -7.17 17.60 -10.47
CA HIS A 140 -6.63 17.93 -9.16
C HIS A 140 -7.70 17.83 -8.08
N LEU A 141 -8.86 18.50 -8.28
CA LEU A 141 -9.96 18.47 -7.34
C LEU A 141 -10.51 17.06 -7.12
N LEU A 142 -10.63 16.25 -8.18
CA LEU A 142 -11.09 14.87 -8.09
C LEU A 142 -10.11 14.01 -7.28
N LEU A 143 -8.81 14.11 -7.55
CA LEU A 143 -7.79 13.40 -6.79
C LEU A 143 -7.70 13.88 -5.34
N GLU A 144 -7.89 15.17 -5.08
CA GLU A 144 -7.92 15.72 -3.73
C GLU A 144 -9.03 15.08 -2.89
N ILE A 145 -10.24 14.99 -3.44
CA ILE A 145 -11.36 14.31 -2.77
C ILE A 145 -11.04 12.85 -2.51
N LEU A 146 -10.49 12.12 -3.49
CA LEU A 146 -10.11 10.72 -3.33
C LEU A 146 -9.00 10.54 -2.29
N ALA A 147 -8.02 11.45 -2.24
CA ALA A 147 -6.95 11.43 -1.24
C ALA A 147 -7.52 11.61 0.18
N ILE A 148 -8.38 12.61 0.38
CA ILE A 148 -9.01 12.89 1.68
C ILE A 148 -9.82 11.67 2.16
N LEU A 149 -10.68 11.13 1.30
CA LEU A 149 -11.49 9.96 1.62
C LEU A 149 -10.61 8.75 1.97
N SER A 150 -9.55 8.50 1.20
CA SER A 150 -8.65 7.36 1.45
C SER A 150 -7.87 7.51 2.75
N MET A 151 -7.38 8.71 3.07
CA MET A 151 -6.68 9.00 4.32
C MET A 151 -7.60 8.81 5.54
N ILE A 152 -8.83 9.30 5.49
CA ILE A 152 -9.78 9.21 6.59
C ILE A 152 -10.28 7.77 6.74
N LEU A 153 -10.88 7.19 5.70
CA LEU A 153 -11.48 5.85 5.79
C LEU A 153 -10.45 4.76 6.03
N GLY A 154 -9.29 4.83 5.35
CA GLY A 154 -8.22 3.85 5.53
C GLY A 154 -7.74 3.79 6.98
N ASN A 155 -7.50 4.93 7.62
CA ASN A 155 -7.03 4.96 9.01
C ASN A 155 -8.12 4.60 10.02
N LEU A 156 -9.36 5.06 9.84
CA LEU A 156 -10.47 4.72 10.74
C LEU A 156 -10.79 3.23 10.73
N LEU A 157 -10.83 2.62 9.54
CA LEU A 157 -11.12 1.20 9.42
C LEU A 157 -9.95 0.33 9.92
N ALA A 158 -8.70 0.78 9.80
CA ALA A 158 -7.53 0.07 10.30
C ALA A 158 -7.58 -0.13 11.84
N ILE A 159 -8.13 0.84 12.59
CA ILE A 159 -8.21 0.79 14.05
C ILE A 159 -9.09 -0.37 14.55
N THR A 160 -10.13 -0.72 13.81
CA THR A 160 -11.15 -1.71 14.20
C THR A 160 -10.78 -3.15 13.84
N GLN A 161 -9.70 -3.35 13.08
CA GLN A 161 -9.32 -4.67 12.59
C GLN A 161 -8.71 -5.54 13.68
N THR A 162 -9.03 -6.84 13.62
CA THR A 162 -8.47 -7.89 14.51
C THR A 162 -7.38 -8.70 13.83
N SER A 163 -7.38 -8.78 12.49
CA SER A 163 -6.37 -9.47 11.69
C SER A 163 -5.26 -8.51 11.31
N MET A 164 -3.98 -8.95 11.45
CA MET A 164 -2.80 -8.15 11.10
C MET A 164 -2.76 -7.83 9.60
N LYS A 165 -3.13 -8.79 8.74
CA LYS A 165 -3.16 -8.60 7.28
C LYS A 165 -4.21 -7.56 6.86
N ARG A 166 -5.43 -7.65 7.42
CA ARG A 166 -6.49 -6.66 7.12
C ARG A 166 -6.12 -5.27 7.61
N MET A 167 -5.52 -5.17 8.79
CA MET A 167 -5.05 -3.88 9.32
C MET A 167 -4.02 -3.25 8.37
N LEU A 168 -3.04 -4.01 7.88
CA LEU A 168 -2.07 -3.52 6.90
C LEU A 168 -2.72 -3.17 5.56
N ALA A 169 -3.76 -3.89 5.14
CA ALA A 169 -4.52 -3.55 3.94
C ALA A 169 -5.16 -2.16 4.05
N TYR A 170 -5.88 -1.90 5.15
CA TYR A 170 -6.50 -0.59 5.38
C TYR A 170 -5.46 0.52 5.60
N SER A 171 -4.37 0.23 6.31
CA SER A 171 -3.27 1.20 6.44
C SER A 171 -2.68 1.56 5.08
N SER A 172 -2.54 0.59 4.18
CA SER A 172 -2.03 0.82 2.82
C SER A 172 -2.94 1.70 1.96
N ILE A 173 -4.27 1.69 2.22
CA ILE A 173 -5.22 2.62 1.59
C ILE A 173 -4.96 4.05 2.07
N GLY A 174 -4.73 4.24 3.36
CA GLY A 174 -4.34 5.54 3.91
C GLY A 174 -3.01 6.05 3.35
N GLN A 175 -2.02 5.17 3.19
CA GLN A 175 -0.71 5.54 2.62
C GLN A 175 -0.81 5.98 1.16
N ILE A 176 -1.69 5.38 0.35
CA ILE A 176 -1.96 5.84 -1.02
C ILE A 176 -2.56 7.25 -1.02
N GLY A 177 -3.39 7.60 -0.03
CA GLY A 177 -3.86 8.98 0.13
C GLY A 177 -2.73 10.00 0.23
N TYR A 178 -1.63 9.65 0.94
CA TYR A 178 -0.44 10.52 0.98
C TYR A 178 0.28 10.56 -0.37
N VAL A 179 0.42 9.44 -1.06
CA VAL A 179 1.07 9.38 -2.39
C VAL A 179 0.34 10.27 -3.41
N ILE A 180 -0.98 10.32 -3.35
CA ILE A 180 -1.78 11.16 -4.26
C ILE A 180 -1.45 12.65 -4.07
N ILE A 181 -1.05 13.09 -2.87
CA ILE A 181 -0.58 14.48 -2.66
C ILE A 181 0.58 14.81 -3.61
N GLY A 182 1.58 13.92 -3.68
CA GLY A 182 2.73 14.10 -4.58
C GLY A 182 2.34 14.09 -6.07
N ILE A 183 1.31 13.32 -6.45
CA ILE A 183 0.79 13.30 -7.82
C ILE A 183 0.11 14.65 -8.16
N ILE A 184 -0.66 15.22 -7.24
CA ILE A 184 -1.35 16.51 -7.42
C ILE A 184 -0.36 17.66 -7.51
N VAL A 185 0.69 17.65 -6.68
CA VAL A 185 1.73 18.69 -6.68
C VAL A 185 2.49 18.73 -8.01
N GLY A 186 2.67 17.57 -8.65
CA GLY A 186 3.35 17.48 -9.94
C GLY A 186 4.83 17.82 -9.86
N ASP A 187 5.36 18.33 -10.97
CA ASP A 187 6.78 18.65 -11.11
C ASP A 187 7.16 20.04 -10.53
N SER A 188 6.20 20.96 -10.45
CA SER A 188 6.43 22.37 -10.15
C SER A 188 7.08 22.65 -8.78
N ASN A 189 6.91 21.76 -7.78
CA ASN A 189 7.42 21.89 -6.42
C ASN A 189 8.03 20.57 -5.91
N ASP A 190 8.80 19.89 -6.74
CA ASP A 190 9.41 18.59 -6.42
C ASP A 190 8.41 17.50 -5.96
N GLY A 191 7.15 17.60 -6.37
CA GLY A 191 6.10 16.67 -5.96
C GLY A 191 6.37 15.25 -6.40
N TYR A 192 6.84 15.04 -7.63
CA TYR A 192 7.21 13.71 -8.12
C TYR A 192 8.43 13.15 -7.39
N ALA A 193 9.44 13.95 -7.09
CA ALA A 193 10.59 13.53 -6.30
C ALA A 193 10.18 13.11 -4.90
N SER A 194 9.27 13.85 -4.26
CA SER A 194 8.73 13.53 -2.94
C SER A 194 7.93 12.22 -2.96
N MET A 195 7.11 12.01 -4.00
CA MET A 195 6.34 10.80 -4.22
C MET A 195 7.25 9.57 -4.39
N ILE A 196 8.28 9.67 -5.27
CA ILE A 196 9.22 8.59 -5.53
C ILE A 196 9.97 8.23 -4.25
N THR A 197 10.50 9.22 -3.54
CA THR A 197 11.19 9.03 -2.26
C THR A 197 10.30 8.33 -1.24
N TYR A 198 9.06 8.78 -1.11
CA TYR A 198 8.11 8.15 -0.19
C TYR A 198 7.78 6.71 -0.59
N MET A 199 7.60 6.43 -1.89
CA MET A 199 7.34 5.08 -2.38
C MET A 199 8.51 4.13 -2.14
N LEU A 200 9.76 4.57 -2.28
CA LEU A 200 10.95 3.76 -1.95
C LEU A 200 10.95 3.36 -0.47
N PHE A 201 10.64 4.29 0.43
CA PHE A 201 10.52 3.98 1.85
C PHE A 201 9.33 3.05 2.13
N TYR A 202 8.20 3.29 1.50
CA TYR A 202 7.00 2.46 1.63
C TYR A 202 7.26 1.01 1.22
N ILE A 203 8.02 0.77 0.13
CA ILE A 203 8.42 -0.56 -0.31
C ILE A 203 9.18 -1.28 0.80
N SER A 204 10.22 -0.67 1.33
CA SER A 204 11.10 -1.29 2.35
C SER A 204 10.34 -1.56 3.66
N MET A 205 9.54 -0.61 4.13
CA MET A 205 8.75 -0.75 5.36
C MET A 205 7.70 -1.85 5.24
N ASN A 206 6.99 -1.88 4.12
CA ASN A 206 5.88 -2.82 3.90
C ASN A 206 6.41 -4.25 3.70
N LEU A 207 7.45 -4.44 2.89
CA LEU A 207 8.09 -5.74 2.74
C LEU A 207 8.68 -6.25 4.06
N GLY A 208 9.26 -5.37 4.87
CA GLY A 208 9.76 -5.71 6.21
C GLY A 208 8.66 -6.20 7.15
N THR A 209 7.52 -5.51 7.19
CA THR A 209 6.37 -5.94 8.01
C THR A 209 5.80 -7.26 7.54
N PHE A 210 5.64 -7.47 6.24
CA PHE A 210 5.16 -8.75 5.70
C PHE A 210 6.15 -9.89 5.95
N ALA A 211 7.46 -9.67 5.85
CA ALA A 211 8.46 -10.68 6.18
C ALA A 211 8.33 -11.13 7.65
N CYS A 212 8.13 -10.19 8.58
CA CYS A 212 7.88 -10.51 10.00
C CYS A 212 6.58 -11.31 10.19
N ILE A 213 5.50 -10.94 9.49
CA ILE A 213 4.21 -11.65 9.56
C ILE A 213 4.34 -13.06 9.00
N VAL A 214 5.07 -13.24 7.89
CA VAL A 214 5.34 -14.58 7.32
C VAL A 214 6.08 -15.45 8.32
N LEU A 215 7.15 -14.94 8.93
CA LEU A 215 7.92 -15.67 9.93
C LEU A 215 7.07 -16.06 11.15
N PHE A 216 6.22 -15.15 11.62
CA PHE A 216 5.30 -15.43 12.72
C PHE A 216 4.25 -16.46 12.31
N GLY A 217 3.59 -16.29 11.17
CA GLY A 217 2.56 -17.20 10.65
C GLY A 217 3.08 -18.62 10.40
N LEU A 218 4.32 -18.77 9.89
CA LEU A 218 4.95 -20.08 9.73
C LEU A 218 5.18 -20.82 11.06
N ARG A 219 5.36 -20.06 12.16
CA ARG A 219 5.61 -20.62 13.49
C ARG A 219 4.35 -20.84 14.30
N THR A 220 3.35 -19.98 14.18
CA THR A 220 2.11 -19.95 14.99
C THR A 220 0.85 -20.35 14.24
N ARG A 221 0.85 -20.18 12.90
CA ARG A 221 -0.32 -20.44 12.02
C ARG A 221 -1.54 -19.56 12.32
N THR A 222 -1.33 -18.38 12.87
CA THR A 222 -2.37 -17.40 13.17
C THR A 222 -1.99 -16.01 12.66
N ASP A 223 -3.00 -15.23 12.25
CA ASP A 223 -2.85 -13.86 11.76
C ASP A 223 -3.51 -12.84 12.70
N ASN A 224 -4.09 -13.28 13.81
CA ASN A 224 -4.77 -12.40 14.76
C ASN A 224 -3.77 -11.51 15.53
N ILE A 225 -4.10 -10.23 15.65
CA ILE A 225 -3.27 -9.26 16.38
C ILE A 225 -3.10 -9.67 17.85
N GLY A 226 -4.15 -10.22 18.47
CA GLY A 226 -4.09 -10.68 19.86
C GLY A 226 -3.03 -11.74 20.12
N ASP A 227 -2.74 -12.59 19.13
CA ASP A 227 -1.80 -13.71 19.26
C ASP A 227 -0.32 -13.28 19.25
N TYR A 228 -0.04 -12.01 18.93
CA TYR A 228 1.30 -11.42 19.03
C TYR A 228 1.66 -10.97 20.46
N ALA A 229 0.73 -11.10 21.43
CA ALA A 229 0.96 -10.66 22.81
C ALA A 229 2.15 -11.33 23.45
N GLY A 230 3.11 -10.54 23.94
CA GLY A 230 4.30 -11.02 24.62
C GLY A 230 5.34 -11.68 23.74
N LEU A 231 5.28 -11.50 22.42
CA LEU A 231 6.23 -12.08 21.47
C LEU A 231 7.69 -11.72 21.79
N TYR A 232 7.94 -10.54 22.36
CA TYR A 232 9.27 -10.09 22.75
C TYR A 232 9.96 -11.06 23.73
N THR A 233 9.22 -11.68 24.62
CA THR A 233 9.79 -12.64 25.62
C THR A 233 10.22 -13.96 24.97
N LYS A 234 9.64 -14.34 23.83
CA LYS A 234 9.92 -15.60 23.13
C LYS A 234 10.89 -15.43 21.97
N ASP A 235 10.76 -14.35 21.23
CA ASP A 235 11.65 -14.03 20.11
C ASP A 235 12.06 -12.57 20.16
N PRO A 236 13.18 -12.24 20.85
CA PRO A 236 13.65 -10.87 21.03
C PRO A 236 14.20 -10.25 19.75
N PHE A 237 14.27 -10.99 18.64
CA PHE A 237 14.72 -10.48 17.35
C PHE A 237 13.54 -10.13 16.44
N LEU A 238 12.52 -11.00 16.34
CA LEU A 238 11.36 -10.79 15.51
C LEU A 238 10.48 -9.64 16.01
N ALA A 239 10.26 -9.58 17.32
CA ALA A 239 9.39 -8.54 17.91
C ALA A 239 9.92 -7.11 17.69
N PRO A 240 11.18 -6.76 17.97
CA PRO A 240 11.69 -5.43 17.70
C PRO A 240 11.80 -5.13 16.21
N SER A 241 12.08 -6.12 15.36
CA SER A 241 12.09 -5.94 13.91
C SER A 241 10.71 -5.52 13.38
N LEU A 242 9.66 -6.20 13.81
CA LEU A 242 8.28 -5.83 13.48
C LEU A 242 7.93 -4.45 14.06
N ALA A 243 8.31 -4.17 15.30
CA ALA A 243 8.07 -2.88 15.94
C ALA A 243 8.74 -1.73 15.17
N LEU A 244 10.00 -1.86 14.75
CA LEU A 244 10.70 -0.83 13.98
C LEU A 244 10.04 -0.57 12.62
N CYS A 245 9.62 -1.61 11.90
CA CYS A 245 8.89 -1.45 10.64
C CYS A 245 7.55 -0.74 10.85
N LEU A 246 6.78 -1.09 11.90
CA LEU A 246 5.51 -0.43 12.22
C LEU A 246 5.70 1.02 12.66
N LEU A 247 6.75 1.33 13.44
CA LEU A 247 7.10 2.70 13.82
C LEU A 247 7.46 3.55 12.59
N SER A 248 8.19 2.97 11.65
CA SER A 248 8.53 3.63 10.39
C SER A 248 7.29 3.88 9.53
N LEU A 249 6.35 2.92 9.41
CA LEU A 249 5.07 3.11 8.73
C LEU A 249 4.22 4.20 9.42
N GLY A 250 4.25 4.26 10.75
CA GLY A 250 3.62 5.33 11.53
C GLY A 250 4.21 6.70 11.23
N GLY A 251 5.49 6.75 10.89
CA GLY A 251 6.21 8.00 10.66
C GLY A 251 6.69 8.64 11.96
N LEU A 252 7.34 7.86 12.83
CA LEU A 252 7.98 8.38 14.02
C LEU A 252 9.46 8.72 13.74
N PRO A 253 9.96 9.92 14.18
CA PRO A 253 11.37 10.21 14.10
C PRO A 253 12.17 9.22 14.98
N PRO A 254 13.35 8.78 14.62
CA PRO A 254 14.20 9.16 13.48
C PRO A 254 14.11 8.24 12.27
N LEU A 255 12.99 7.57 12.01
CA LEU A 255 12.85 6.55 10.97
C LEU A 255 12.54 7.14 9.58
N ALA A 256 12.82 6.38 8.53
CA ALA A 256 12.68 6.82 7.14
C ALA A 256 11.26 7.27 6.79
N GLY A 257 10.23 6.59 7.32
CA GLY A 257 8.83 6.94 7.07
C GLY A 257 8.44 8.34 7.54
N PHE A 258 9.07 8.85 8.61
CA PHE A 258 8.85 10.23 9.07
C PHE A 258 9.33 11.24 8.04
N PHE A 259 10.56 11.11 7.59
CA PHE A 259 11.15 12.05 6.64
C PHE A 259 10.46 12.00 5.28
N GLY A 260 10.07 10.81 4.82
CA GLY A 260 9.31 10.66 3.58
C GLY A 260 7.95 11.38 3.64
N LYS A 261 7.20 11.23 4.73
CA LYS A 261 5.93 11.98 4.95
C LYS A 261 6.16 13.47 5.06
N LEU A 262 7.20 13.87 5.83
CA LEU A 262 7.53 15.27 6.03
C LEU A 262 7.85 15.97 4.71
N TYR A 263 8.67 15.36 3.86
CA TYR A 263 9.02 15.93 2.56
C TYR A 263 7.79 16.05 1.66
N LEU A 264 6.95 15.03 1.63
CA LEU A 264 5.72 15.02 0.84
C LEU A 264 4.73 16.11 1.31
N PHE A 265 4.54 16.27 2.63
CA PHE A 265 3.70 17.34 3.18
C PHE A 265 4.30 18.72 2.97
N TRP A 266 5.63 18.85 3.00
CA TRP A 266 6.31 20.10 2.69
C TRP A 266 6.05 20.55 1.25
N CYS A 267 6.20 19.65 0.27
CA CYS A 267 5.91 19.94 -1.13
C CYS A 267 4.43 20.31 -1.34
N GLY A 268 3.50 19.56 -0.69
CA GLY A 268 2.07 19.90 -0.73
C GLY A 268 1.74 21.27 -0.11
N TRP A 269 2.46 21.65 0.95
CA TRP A 269 2.30 22.97 1.58
C TRP A 269 2.78 24.09 0.65
N GLN A 270 3.92 23.91 0.00
CA GLN A 270 4.44 24.88 -0.98
C GLN A 270 3.53 25.04 -2.21
N ALA A 271 2.86 23.96 -2.60
CA ALA A 271 1.88 23.99 -3.70
C ALA A 271 0.54 24.65 -3.31
N GLY A 272 0.35 25.06 -2.04
CA GLY A 272 -0.87 25.72 -1.58
C GLY A 272 -2.00 24.76 -1.18
N LEU A 273 -1.79 23.45 -1.11
CA LEU A 273 -2.77 22.44 -0.73
C LEU A 273 -2.94 22.33 0.79
N TYR A 274 -3.16 23.46 1.47
CA TYR A 274 -3.16 23.55 2.93
C TYR A 274 -4.20 22.62 3.59
N PHE A 275 -5.40 22.55 3.03
CA PHE A 275 -6.49 21.73 3.56
C PHE A 275 -6.16 20.24 3.47
N LEU A 276 -5.65 19.78 2.33
CA LEU A 276 -5.27 18.40 2.10
C LEU A 276 -4.11 17.97 3.03
N VAL A 277 -3.09 18.82 3.18
CA VAL A 277 -1.95 18.59 4.07
C VAL A 277 -2.38 18.56 5.53
N SER A 278 -3.29 19.46 5.97
CA SER A 278 -3.78 19.45 7.35
C SER A 278 -4.52 18.15 7.71
N ILE A 279 -5.36 17.64 6.79
CA ILE A 279 -6.00 16.34 6.95
C ILE A 279 -4.95 15.22 6.98
N GLY A 280 -3.94 15.30 6.11
CA GLY A 280 -2.83 14.34 6.08
C GLY A 280 -2.08 14.26 7.41
N LEU A 281 -1.81 15.40 8.04
CA LEU A 281 -1.17 15.46 9.37
C LEU A 281 -2.06 14.84 10.45
N LEU A 282 -3.35 15.17 10.50
CA LEU A 282 -4.29 14.58 11.46
C LEU A 282 -4.40 13.07 11.30
N THR A 283 -4.54 12.58 10.08
CA THR A 283 -4.63 11.14 9.81
C THR A 283 -3.33 10.41 10.06
N SER A 284 -2.17 11.05 9.92
CA SER A 284 -0.89 10.48 10.31
C SER A 284 -0.79 10.22 11.82
N VAL A 285 -1.33 11.12 12.66
CA VAL A 285 -1.44 10.91 14.11
C VAL A 285 -2.33 9.69 14.42
N LEU A 286 -3.47 9.55 13.72
CA LEU A 286 -4.31 8.35 13.87
C LEU A 286 -3.55 7.06 13.48
N SER A 287 -2.72 7.11 12.45
CA SER A 287 -1.91 5.96 12.05
C SER A 287 -0.89 5.56 13.13
N ILE A 288 -0.25 6.51 13.78
CA ILE A 288 0.67 6.26 14.89
C ILE A 288 -0.05 5.55 16.04
N TYR A 289 -1.28 5.95 16.36
CA TYR A 289 -2.04 5.37 17.47
C TYR A 289 -2.24 3.85 17.33
N TYR A 290 -2.74 3.35 16.19
CA TYR A 290 -2.98 1.92 16.07
C TYR A 290 -1.67 1.11 15.91
N TYR A 291 -0.62 1.66 15.33
CA TYR A 291 0.67 1.00 15.32
C TYR A 291 1.29 0.90 16.71
N LEU A 292 1.23 1.95 17.51
CA LEU A 292 1.70 1.92 18.91
C LEU A 292 0.88 0.93 19.76
N LYS A 293 -0.43 0.79 19.52
CA LYS A 293 -1.28 -0.19 20.20
C LYS A 293 -0.74 -1.61 19.96
N ILE A 294 -0.36 -1.94 18.72
CA ILE A 294 0.22 -3.25 18.39
C ILE A 294 1.60 -3.43 19.02
N ILE A 295 2.45 -2.41 18.95
CA ILE A 295 3.79 -2.47 19.54
C ILE A 295 3.71 -2.65 21.06
N LYS A 296 2.79 -1.96 21.71
CA LYS A 296 2.53 -2.17 23.13
C LYS A 296 2.16 -3.64 23.42
N LEU A 297 1.32 -4.25 22.60
CA LEU A 297 0.91 -5.64 22.75
C LEU A 297 2.10 -6.60 22.53
N LEU A 298 2.97 -6.32 21.55
CA LEU A 298 4.19 -7.09 21.30
C LEU A 298 5.15 -7.08 22.49
N MET A 299 5.31 -5.91 23.13
CA MET A 299 6.32 -5.69 24.19
C MET A 299 5.81 -6.04 25.60
N THR A 300 4.54 -5.78 25.90
CA THR A 300 3.92 -6.07 27.19
C THR A 300 3.29 -7.45 27.20
N GLY A 301 4.11 -8.47 27.46
CA GLY A 301 3.58 -9.78 27.87
C GLY A 301 2.93 -9.66 29.25
N ARG A 302 1.62 -9.52 29.34
CA ARG A 302 0.87 -9.74 30.58
C ARG A 302 1.02 -11.23 30.92
N ASN A 303 1.59 -11.53 32.07
CA ASN A 303 1.81 -12.90 32.56
C ASN A 303 0.54 -13.79 32.62
N GLN A 304 -0.63 -13.23 32.40
CA GLN A 304 -1.92 -13.93 32.44
C GLN A 304 -2.55 -14.20 31.07
N GLU A 305 -2.07 -13.60 30.00
CA GLU A 305 -2.73 -13.67 28.68
C GLU A 305 -1.79 -14.06 27.52
N ILE A 306 -0.70 -14.77 27.83
CA ILE A 306 0.10 -15.36 26.74
C ILE A 306 -0.77 -16.41 26.07
N THR A 307 -1.18 -16.17 24.82
CA THR A 307 -2.00 -17.09 24.06
C THR A 307 -1.29 -18.44 23.94
N PRO A 308 -2.02 -19.57 23.84
CA PRO A 308 -1.44 -20.91 23.67
C PRO A 308 -0.46 -20.97 22.49
N TYR A 309 -0.67 -20.14 21.47
CA TYR A 309 0.17 -20.06 20.29
C TYR A 309 1.57 -19.53 20.61
N VAL A 310 1.69 -18.41 21.33
CA VAL A 310 2.98 -17.86 21.78
C VAL A 310 3.58 -18.70 22.90
N ARG A 311 2.79 -19.33 23.76
CA ARG A 311 3.27 -20.23 24.79
C ARG A 311 4.02 -21.43 24.19
N ASN A 312 3.48 -22.00 23.11
CA ASN A 312 4.04 -23.14 22.38
C ASN A 312 5.01 -22.71 21.27
N TYR A 313 5.30 -21.40 21.15
CA TYR A 313 6.21 -20.88 20.16
C TYR A 313 7.61 -21.47 20.33
N ARG A 314 8.04 -22.25 19.34
CA ARG A 314 9.40 -22.81 19.29
C ARG A 314 10.19 -22.02 18.26
N ARG A 315 11.26 -21.38 18.71
CA ARG A 315 12.31 -20.87 17.83
C ARG A 315 13.12 -22.07 17.34
N SER A 316 12.53 -22.87 16.43
CA SER A 316 13.32 -23.90 15.77
C SER A 316 14.16 -23.25 14.69
N PRO A 317 15.47 -23.55 14.58
CA PRO A 317 16.27 -23.16 13.44
C PRO A 317 15.78 -23.99 12.23
N LEU A 318 14.70 -23.57 11.60
CA LEU A 318 14.29 -24.13 10.33
C LEU A 318 15.34 -23.71 9.31
N ARG A 319 16.07 -24.66 8.78
CA ARG A 319 17.14 -24.47 7.78
C ARG A 319 16.67 -23.68 6.54
N SER A 320 15.36 -23.60 6.31
CA SER A 320 14.74 -22.88 5.20
C SER A 320 14.45 -21.39 5.47
N ASN A 321 14.55 -20.91 6.71
CA ASN A 321 14.15 -19.55 7.08
C ASN A 321 15.28 -18.52 7.02
N ASN A 322 16.52 -18.91 6.78
CA ASN A 322 17.65 -17.98 6.74
C ASN A 322 17.48 -16.89 5.68
N SER A 323 16.88 -17.20 4.54
CA SER A 323 16.63 -16.20 3.47
C SER A 323 15.57 -15.18 3.86
N ILE A 324 14.51 -15.59 4.56
CA ILE A 324 13.43 -14.70 5.00
C ILE A 324 13.93 -13.83 6.17
N GLU A 325 14.68 -14.39 7.11
CA GLU A 325 15.30 -13.63 8.21
C GLU A 325 16.30 -12.59 7.67
N LEU A 326 17.08 -12.95 6.65
CA LEU A 326 17.97 -12.02 5.97
C LEU A 326 17.21 -10.92 5.26
N SER A 327 16.14 -11.23 4.52
CA SER A 327 15.29 -10.22 3.86
C SER A 327 14.64 -9.29 4.87
N MET A 328 14.18 -9.82 6.01
CA MET A 328 13.64 -9.04 7.11
C MET A 328 14.66 -8.04 7.66
N THR A 329 15.89 -8.51 7.96
CA THR A 329 16.97 -7.64 8.47
C THR A 329 17.35 -6.55 7.48
N VAL A 330 17.49 -6.88 6.19
CA VAL A 330 17.77 -5.89 5.14
C VAL A 330 16.67 -4.83 5.07
N CYS A 331 15.39 -5.23 5.10
CA CYS A 331 14.27 -4.29 5.08
C CYS A 331 14.21 -3.41 6.33
N VAL A 332 14.51 -3.95 7.52
CA VAL A 332 14.60 -3.17 8.76
C VAL A 332 15.73 -2.14 8.68
N ILE A 333 16.90 -2.55 8.20
CA ILE A 333 18.04 -1.65 8.01
C ILE A 333 17.67 -0.55 6.98
N ALA A 334 17.06 -0.93 5.85
CA ALA A 334 16.61 0.01 4.83
C ALA A 334 15.52 0.97 5.31
N SER A 335 14.75 0.61 6.33
CA SER A 335 13.75 1.51 6.96
C SER A 335 14.34 2.43 8.04
N THR A 336 15.55 2.14 8.55
CA THR A 336 16.20 2.92 9.61
C THR A 336 17.32 3.83 9.12
N ILE A 337 18.18 3.33 8.22
CA ILE A 337 19.35 4.09 7.72
C ILE A 337 18.95 5.38 7.01
N PRO A 338 17.94 5.41 6.10
CA PRO A 338 17.57 6.63 5.42
C PRO A 338 17.04 7.73 6.33
N GLY A 339 16.56 7.36 7.52
CA GLY A 339 16.21 8.33 8.57
C GLY A 339 17.41 9.12 9.11
N ILE A 340 18.63 8.60 8.93
CA ILE A 340 19.86 9.25 9.38
C ILE A 340 20.51 10.06 8.23
N SER A 341 20.37 9.61 6.98
CA SER A 341 20.99 10.24 5.80
C SER A 341 20.01 10.28 4.62
N MET A 342 19.23 11.37 4.50
CA MET A 342 18.24 11.57 3.44
C MET A 342 18.83 12.08 2.13
N ASN A 343 19.89 12.89 2.19
CA ASN A 343 20.42 13.62 1.04
C ASN A 343 20.72 12.76 -0.20
N PRO A 344 21.35 11.57 -0.10
CA PRO A 344 21.65 10.78 -1.29
C PRO A 344 20.39 10.22 -1.96
N ILE A 345 19.32 9.94 -1.18
CA ILE A 345 18.07 9.39 -1.73
C ILE A 345 17.27 10.49 -2.43
N LEU A 346 17.24 11.68 -1.86
CA LEU A 346 16.63 12.86 -2.50
C LEU A 346 17.33 13.21 -3.82
N ALA A 347 18.67 13.20 -3.86
CA ALA A 347 19.43 13.42 -5.07
C ALA A 347 19.08 12.40 -6.16
N ILE A 348 19.05 11.10 -5.82
CA ILE A 348 18.65 10.05 -6.78
C ILE A 348 17.21 10.27 -7.27
N ALA A 349 16.27 10.64 -6.39
CA ALA A 349 14.88 10.86 -6.77
C ALA A 349 14.72 12.08 -7.70
N GLN A 350 15.50 13.14 -7.50
CA GLN A 350 15.54 14.30 -8.37
C GLN A 350 16.19 13.96 -9.73
N ASP A 351 17.32 13.25 -9.72
CA ASP A 351 18.03 12.85 -10.94
C ASP A 351 17.23 11.87 -11.83
N THR A 352 16.31 11.09 -11.27
CA THR A 352 15.49 10.15 -12.06
C THR A 352 14.36 10.81 -12.84
N LEU A 353 14.09 12.09 -12.62
CA LEU A 353 13.04 12.85 -13.31
C LEU A 353 13.49 13.52 -14.61
N PHE A 354 14.80 13.62 -14.87
CA PHE A 354 15.40 14.22 -16.06
C PHE A 354 15.82 13.19 -17.12
#